data_5b1ed80e9f61e813744897a392c94a5a
#
_entry.id   5b1ed80e9f61e813744897a392c94a5a
#
_cell.length_a   1.000
_cell.length_b   1.000
_cell.length_c   1.000
_cell.angle_alpha   90.00
_cell.angle_beta   90.00
_cell.angle_gamma   90.00
#
_symmetry.space_group_name_H-M   'P 1'
#
loop_
_entity.id
_entity.type
_entity.pdbx_description
1 polymer ?
#
loop_
_entity_poly.entity_id
_entity_poly.type
_entity_poly.pdbx_seq_one_letter_code
_entity_poly.pdbx_strand_id
1 'polypeptide(L)'
;MTTSPYLFRAADHPLTPHGAGLNVREAVSGFGIALRYQERAPDPPGTPEAAWCETGHSVFILSGRIRYQFDTHTVEAGPGDMLHIPAGAEHRHKPGVVGDEPVRYVLTEFT
;
A
#
# COMPACT_ATOMS: atom_id res chain seq x y z
N MET A 1 11.44 -28.19 -11.90
CA MET A 1 10.48 -27.34 -11.17
C MET A 1 9.76 -26.48 -12.17
N THR A 2 8.45 -26.46 -12.12
CA THR A 2 7.64 -25.59 -12.95
C THR A 2 7.38 -24.25 -12.25
N THR A 3 7.45 -23.19 -13.00
CA THR A 3 7.06 -21.86 -12.51
C THR A 3 5.71 -21.50 -13.11
N SER A 4 4.90 -20.77 -12.34
CA SER A 4 3.62 -20.27 -12.79
C SER A 4 3.71 -18.76 -12.96
N PRO A 5 3.12 -18.19 -14.03
CA PRO A 5 3.08 -16.73 -14.17
C PRO A 5 2.09 -16.07 -13.20
N TYR A 6 1.34 -16.87 -12.42
CA TYR A 6 0.28 -16.41 -11.53
C TYR A 6 0.68 -16.44 -10.07
N LEU A 7 1.68 -17.25 -9.69
CA LEU A 7 2.04 -17.46 -8.29
C LEU A 7 3.37 -16.79 -7.97
N PHE A 8 3.38 -16.01 -6.89
CA PHE A 8 4.58 -15.35 -6.38
C PHE A 8 4.76 -15.80 -4.93
N ARG A 9 5.78 -16.63 -4.69
CA ARG A 9 6.01 -17.21 -3.38
C ARG A 9 6.70 -16.22 -2.45
N ALA A 10 6.28 -16.19 -1.18
CA ALA A 10 6.85 -15.30 -0.18
C ALA A 10 8.37 -15.47 -0.05
N ALA A 11 8.87 -16.70 -0.17
CA ALA A 11 10.31 -16.98 -0.06
C ALA A 11 11.14 -16.30 -1.15
N ASP A 12 10.54 -16.04 -2.31
CA ASP A 12 11.21 -15.42 -3.46
C ASP A 12 11.09 -13.89 -3.46
N HIS A 13 10.26 -13.34 -2.56
CA HIS A 13 9.97 -11.90 -2.50
C HIS A 13 10.03 -11.45 -1.05
N PRO A 14 11.25 -11.26 -0.50
CA PRO A 14 11.38 -10.90 0.93
C PRO A 14 10.78 -9.54 1.24
N LEU A 15 10.32 -9.40 2.47
CA LEU A 15 9.85 -8.12 2.99
C LEU A 15 11.06 -7.20 3.17
N THR A 16 11.07 -6.05 2.51
CA THR A 16 12.20 -5.12 2.49
C THR A 16 11.78 -3.71 2.88
N PRO A 17 12.67 -2.93 3.50
CA PRO A 17 12.37 -1.54 3.81
C PRO A 17 12.22 -0.69 2.55
N HIS A 18 11.18 0.16 2.54
CA HIS A 18 10.94 1.16 1.50
C HIS A 18 10.81 2.55 2.15
N GLY A 19 11.88 3.00 2.80
CA GLY A 19 11.88 4.21 3.58
C GLY A 19 11.56 3.95 5.04
N ALA A 20 11.48 5.01 5.84
CA ALA A 20 11.25 4.90 7.27
C ALA A 20 9.83 4.41 7.57
N GLY A 21 9.73 3.32 8.33
CA GLY A 21 8.44 2.82 8.80
C GLY A 21 7.61 2.06 7.77
N LEU A 22 8.11 1.83 6.56
CA LEU A 22 7.39 1.08 5.54
C LEU A 22 8.22 -0.13 5.12
N ASN A 23 7.65 -1.32 5.27
CA ASN A 23 8.22 -2.56 4.75
C ASN A 23 7.29 -3.15 3.70
N VAL A 24 7.88 -3.62 2.59
CA VAL A 24 7.13 -4.05 1.42
C VAL A 24 7.63 -5.39 0.91
N ARG A 25 6.71 -6.29 0.64
CA ARG A 25 6.93 -7.47 -0.21
C ARG A 25 6.25 -7.19 -1.53
N GLU A 26 7.03 -7.20 -2.61
CA GLU A 26 6.51 -6.86 -3.93
C GLU A 26 6.81 -7.94 -4.95
N ALA A 27 5.84 -8.21 -5.81
CA ALA A 27 6.01 -9.03 -6.99
C ALA A 27 5.36 -8.32 -8.18
N VAL A 28 6.10 -8.21 -9.28
CA VAL A 28 5.57 -7.61 -10.50
C VAL A 28 5.10 -8.72 -11.44
N SER A 29 3.81 -8.70 -11.73
CA SER A 29 3.18 -9.65 -12.64
C SER A 29 3.60 -9.36 -14.09
N GLY A 30 3.75 -10.42 -14.89
CA GLY A 30 3.96 -10.28 -16.33
C GLY A 30 2.78 -9.66 -17.07
N PHE A 31 1.68 -9.40 -16.36
CA PHE A 31 0.46 -8.81 -16.92
C PHE A 31 0.31 -7.32 -16.57
N GLY A 32 1.37 -6.67 -16.09
CA GLY A 32 1.40 -5.23 -15.91
C GLY A 32 0.90 -4.72 -14.56
N ILE A 33 0.71 -5.60 -13.58
CA ILE A 33 0.24 -5.23 -12.25
C ILE A 33 1.30 -5.60 -11.22
N ALA A 34 1.63 -4.69 -10.33
CA ALA A 34 2.44 -4.99 -9.16
C ALA A 34 1.54 -5.42 -8.01
N LEU A 35 1.94 -6.51 -7.34
CA LEU A 35 1.27 -7.03 -6.14
C LEU A 35 2.14 -6.69 -4.94
N ARG A 36 1.55 -6.11 -3.90
CA ARG A 36 2.30 -5.69 -2.71
C ARG A 36 1.58 -6.10 -1.43
N TYR A 37 2.36 -6.61 -0.49
CA TYR A 37 1.99 -6.67 0.92
C TYR A 37 2.82 -5.63 1.64
N GLN A 38 2.20 -4.79 2.46
CA GLN A 38 2.87 -3.68 3.15
C GLN A 38 2.58 -3.70 4.64
N GLU A 39 3.61 -3.32 5.41
CA GLU A 39 3.50 -3.01 6.82
C GLU A 39 3.96 -1.58 7.02
N ARG A 40 3.05 -0.72 7.45
CA ARG A 40 3.34 0.71 7.64
C ARG A 40 3.18 1.06 9.10
N ALA A 41 4.27 1.56 9.70
CA ALA A 41 4.26 2.05 11.07
C ALA A 41 3.74 3.50 11.12
N PRO A 42 3.21 3.94 12.28
CA PRO A 42 2.90 5.35 12.48
C PRO A 42 4.15 6.21 12.26
N ASP A 43 3.96 7.39 11.67
CA ASP A 43 5.05 8.32 11.47
C ASP A 43 5.49 8.92 12.80
N PRO A 44 6.82 8.98 13.08
CA PRO A 44 7.33 9.71 14.23
C PRO A 44 6.99 11.20 14.13
N PRO A 45 6.87 11.91 15.28
CA PRO A 45 6.71 13.36 15.27
C PRO A 45 7.81 14.04 14.46
N GLY A 46 7.43 15.01 13.63
CA GLY A 46 8.36 15.74 12.78
C GLY A 46 8.70 15.07 11.46
N THR A 47 8.07 13.94 11.14
CA THR A 47 8.23 13.30 9.83
C THR A 47 7.75 14.24 8.72
N PRO A 48 8.54 14.47 7.66
CA PRO A 48 8.10 15.29 6.53
C PRO A 48 6.85 14.71 5.88
N GLU A 49 6.00 15.57 5.35
CA GLU A 49 4.81 15.16 4.64
C GLU A 49 5.17 14.34 3.39
N ALA A 50 4.42 13.26 3.15
CA ALA A 50 4.64 12.41 1.99
C ALA A 50 4.28 13.15 0.69
N ALA A 51 4.91 12.76 -0.42
CA ALA A 51 4.54 13.25 -1.73
C ALA A 51 3.20 12.67 -2.17
N TRP A 52 2.51 13.41 -3.06
CA TRP A 52 1.30 12.90 -3.68
C TRP A 52 1.61 11.67 -4.56
N CYS A 53 0.79 10.65 -4.45
CA CYS A 53 0.87 9.46 -5.30
C CYS A 53 -0.28 9.47 -6.31
N GLU A 54 0.05 9.24 -7.59
CA GLU A 54 -0.93 9.19 -8.67
C GLU A 54 -1.13 7.77 -9.22
N THR A 55 -0.46 6.80 -8.62
CA THR A 55 -0.61 5.38 -8.97
C THR A 55 -1.96 4.86 -8.48
N GLY A 56 -2.60 4.04 -9.30
CA GLY A 56 -3.84 3.37 -8.90
C GLY A 56 -3.59 2.21 -7.94
N HIS A 57 -4.51 2.01 -7.03
CA HIS A 57 -4.43 0.94 -6.03
C HIS A 57 -5.78 0.27 -5.83
N SER A 58 -5.75 -1.06 -5.67
CA SER A 58 -6.84 -1.81 -5.04
C SER A 58 -6.28 -2.35 -3.73
N VAL A 59 -6.92 -2.03 -2.62
CA VAL A 59 -6.38 -2.21 -1.27
C VAL A 59 -7.30 -3.06 -0.43
N PHE A 60 -6.71 -3.97 0.35
CA PHE A 60 -7.43 -4.76 1.36
C PHE A 60 -6.69 -4.66 2.69
N ILE A 61 -7.37 -4.20 3.75
CA ILE A 61 -6.77 -3.99 5.06
C ILE A 61 -6.85 -5.29 5.87
N LEU A 62 -5.70 -5.75 6.37
CA LEU A 62 -5.61 -6.94 7.21
C LEU A 62 -5.71 -6.61 8.70
N SER A 63 -4.96 -5.59 9.14
CA SER A 63 -4.98 -5.14 10.54
C SER A 63 -4.56 -3.68 10.63
N GLY A 64 -4.94 -3.02 11.72
CA GLY A 64 -4.69 -1.60 11.89
C GLY A 64 -5.67 -0.74 11.10
N ARG A 65 -5.41 0.55 11.03
CA ARG A 65 -6.25 1.50 10.30
C ARG A 65 -5.39 2.40 9.45
N ILE A 66 -5.79 2.60 8.20
CA ILE A 66 -5.10 3.48 7.24
C ILE A 66 -5.97 4.68 6.93
N ARG A 67 -5.32 5.81 6.66
CA ARG A 67 -5.95 7.02 6.16
C ARG A 67 -5.34 7.34 4.80
N TYR A 68 -6.20 7.59 3.80
CA TYR A 68 -5.79 8.16 2.53
C TYR A 68 -6.31 9.58 2.45
N GLN A 69 -5.40 10.53 2.30
CA GLN A 69 -5.73 11.93 2.11
C GLN A 69 -5.81 12.21 0.61
N PHE A 70 -6.93 12.76 0.17
CA PHE A 70 -7.15 13.24 -1.20
C PHE A 70 -7.18 14.76 -1.20
N ASP A 71 -7.32 15.38 -2.39
CA ASP A 71 -7.35 16.85 -2.49
C ASP A 71 -8.46 17.50 -1.67
N THR A 72 -9.63 16.88 -1.61
CA THR A 72 -10.83 17.47 -1.03
C THR A 72 -11.31 16.80 0.24
N HIS A 73 -10.80 15.59 0.56
CA HIS A 73 -11.30 14.83 1.70
C HIS A 73 -10.31 13.73 2.09
N THR A 74 -10.60 13.08 3.20
CA THR A 74 -9.82 11.97 3.74
C THR A 74 -10.73 10.76 3.90
N VAL A 75 -10.19 9.57 3.56
CA VAL A 75 -10.88 8.30 3.74
C VAL A 75 -10.09 7.45 4.71
N GLU A 76 -10.77 6.87 5.71
CA GLU A 76 -10.17 5.94 6.65
C GLU A 76 -10.74 4.54 6.43
N ALA A 77 -9.89 3.52 6.60
CA ALA A 77 -10.28 2.12 6.45
C ALA A 77 -9.64 1.28 7.54
N GLY A 78 -10.36 0.27 7.98
CA GLY A 78 -9.91 -0.67 9.01
C GLY A 78 -9.98 -2.11 8.52
N PRO A 79 -9.73 -3.10 9.42
CA PRO A 79 -9.62 -4.51 9.04
C PRO A 79 -10.84 -5.01 8.27
N GLY A 80 -10.58 -5.65 7.13
CA GLY A 80 -11.62 -6.17 6.26
C GLY A 80 -12.16 -5.19 5.23
N ASP A 81 -11.85 -3.91 5.38
CA ASP A 81 -12.28 -2.90 4.42
C ASP A 81 -11.46 -2.98 3.13
N MET A 82 -12.09 -2.57 2.04
CA MET A 82 -11.46 -2.53 0.72
C MET A 82 -11.58 -1.13 0.14
N LEU A 83 -10.53 -0.72 -0.60
CA LEU A 83 -10.55 0.54 -1.33
C LEU A 83 -10.12 0.28 -2.77
N HIS A 84 -10.69 1.06 -3.67
CA HIS A 84 -10.19 1.16 -5.04
C HIS A 84 -9.92 2.62 -5.35
N ILE A 85 -8.66 2.94 -5.65
CA ILE A 85 -8.23 4.28 -6.00
C ILE A 85 -7.78 4.25 -7.44
N PRO A 86 -8.51 4.91 -8.36
CA PRO A 86 -8.08 4.96 -9.76
C PRO A 86 -6.74 5.66 -9.92
N ALA A 87 -6.01 5.32 -10.98
CA ALA A 87 -4.80 6.04 -11.35
C ALA A 87 -5.15 7.43 -11.91
N GLY A 88 -4.24 8.37 -11.76
CA GLY A 88 -4.36 9.70 -12.33
C GLY A 88 -4.23 10.82 -11.31
N ALA A 89 -3.95 12.02 -11.81
CA ALA A 89 -3.71 13.19 -10.98
C ALA A 89 -4.95 13.61 -10.19
N GLU A 90 -6.14 13.41 -10.74
CA GLU A 90 -7.40 13.75 -10.08
C GLU A 90 -7.72 12.83 -8.89
N HIS A 91 -7.03 11.69 -8.77
CA HIS A 91 -7.17 10.72 -7.69
C HIS A 91 -5.94 10.65 -6.80
N ARG A 92 -5.05 11.63 -6.89
CA ARG A 92 -3.80 11.61 -6.11
C ARG A 92 -4.08 11.57 -4.62
N HIS A 93 -3.21 10.89 -3.91
CA HIS A 93 -3.44 10.58 -2.51
C HIS A 93 -2.14 10.45 -1.73
N LYS A 94 -2.27 10.53 -0.39
CA LYS A 94 -1.18 10.30 0.56
C LYS A 94 -1.65 9.32 1.62
N PRO A 95 -0.93 8.22 1.86
CA PRO A 95 -1.27 7.28 2.93
C PRO A 95 -0.78 7.77 4.28
N GLY A 96 -1.45 7.34 5.33
CA GLY A 96 -1.03 7.56 6.71
C GLY A 96 -1.64 6.51 7.63
N VAL A 97 -1.05 6.33 8.79
CA VAL A 97 -1.54 5.42 9.81
C VAL A 97 -2.42 6.18 10.80
N VAL A 98 -3.55 5.60 11.14
CA VAL A 98 -4.44 6.14 12.17
C VAL A 98 -4.19 5.40 13.46
N GLY A 99 -3.80 6.14 14.51
CA GLY A 99 -3.52 5.55 15.82
C GLY A 99 -2.07 5.13 16.00
N ASP A 100 -1.82 4.29 17.00
CA ASP A 100 -0.48 3.96 17.47
C ASP A 100 0.05 2.63 16.93
N GLU A 101 -0.80 1.85 16.28
CA GLU A 101 -0.42 0.52 15.79
C GLU A 101 -0.14 0.55 14.29
N PRO A 102 0.80 -0.30 13.82
CA PRO A 102 1.04 -0.42 12.39
C PRO A 102 -0.20 -0.90 11.65
N VAL A 103 -0.32 -0.51 10.40
CA VAL A 103 -1.32 -1.06 9.49
C VAL A 103 -0.65 -2.10 8.59
N ARG A 104 -1.33 -3.24 8.42
CA ARG A 104 -0.92 -4.32 7.52
C ARG A 104 -1.98 -4.49 6.45
N TYR A 105 -1.55 -4.46 5.20
CA TYR A 105 -2.50 -4.46 4.09
C TYR A 105 -1.87 -4.99 2.81
N VAL A 106 -2.72 -5.46 1.92
CA VAL A 106 -2.30 -5.86 0.58
C VAL A 106 -2.87 -4.88 -0.43
N LEU A 107 -2.12 -4.63 -1.48
CA LEU A 107 -2.59 -3.77 -2.56
C LEU A 107 -2.00 -4.19 -3.90
N THR A 108 -2.67 -3.76 -4.96
CA THR A 108 -2.11 -3.79 -6.30
C THR A 108 -1.72 -2.38 -6.70
N GLU A 109 -0.73 -2.25 -7.59
CA GLU A 109 -0.38 -0.97 -8.21
C GLU A 109 -0.54 -1.08 -9.72
N PHE A 110 -1.14 -0.06 -10.31
CA PHE A 110 -1.34 0.04 -11.76
C PHE A 110 -1.38 1.51 -12.18
N THR A 111 -1.13 1.73 -13.45
CA THR A 111 -1.16 3.08 -14.04
C THR A 111 -2.20 3.18 -15.14
#